data_b25bd0d904eeffd532a45c8f40acb5c6
#
_entry.id   b25bd0d904eeffd532a45c8f40acb5c6
#
_cell.length_a   1.000
_cell.length_b   1.000
_cell.length_c   1.000
_cell.angle_alpha   90.00
_cell.angle_beta   90.00
_cell.angle_gamma   90.00
#
_symmetry.space_group_name_H-M   'P 1'
#
loop_
_entity.id
_entity.type
_entity.pdbx_description
1 polymer ?
#
loop_
_entity_poly.entity_id
_entity_poly.type
_entity_poly.pdbx_seq_one_letter_code
_entity_poly.pdbx_strand_id
1 'polypeptide(L)'
;MMNLLDYVMITNVFTPEQCNEYISKLNNKLWKSHTWYEPGSDKFHNVKDFSVTYAGEVQELMKPSVMTLVEKYYDTINPHGDRTVNFSGVRFNKYQEGESIHKHVDHIRSLFDGTKKGIPILSYVGVFNDDYEGGDFMLCGEKMELKQGDVIVFPSVFMYPHEVTSVTKGTRYSWVLWSW
;
A
#
# COMPACT_ATOMS: atom_id res chain seq x y z
N MET A 1 -25.92 -2.17 12.06
CA MET A 1 -24.91 -1.10 12.19
C MET A 1 -23.88 -1.37 11.10
N MET A 2 -23.56 -0.43 10.23
CA MET A 2 -22.61 -0.61 9.14
C MET A 2 -21.20 -0.71 9.74
N ASN A 3 -20.47 -1.77 9.41
CA ASN A 3 -19.08 -1.93 9.83
C ASN A 3 -18.16 -1.42 8.71
N LEU A 4 -17.19 -0.57 9.02
CA LEU A 4 -16.20 -0.08 8.04
C LEU A 4 -15.44 -1.21 7.38
N LEU A 5 -15.20 -2.31 8.10
CA LEU A 5 -14.49 -3.47 7.58
C LEU A 5 -15.30 -4.27 6.53
N ASP A 6 -16.61 -4.02 6.38
CA ASP A 6 -17.41 -4.62 5.31
C ASP A 6 -16.97 -4.15 3.90
N TYR A 7 -16.20 -3.05 3.82
CA TYR A 7 -15.63 -2.50 2.58
C TYR A 7 -14.15 -2.84 2.40
N VAL A 8 -13.62 -3.73 3.24
CA VAL A 8 -12.22 -4.16 3.20
C VAL A 8 -12.15 -5.58 2.63
N MET A 9 -11.26 -5.80 1.68
CA MET A 9 -11.01 -7.12 1.13
C MET A 9 -9.55 -7.51 1.32
N ILE A 10 -9.31 -8.69 1.88
CA ILE A 10 -7.98 -9.32 1.93
C ILE A 10 -8.03 -10.55 1.02
N THR A 11 -7.05 -10.67 0.15
CA THR A 11 -6.95 -11.84 -0.74
C THR A 11 -5.49 -12.10 -1.12
N ASN A 12 -5.14 -13.38 -1.29
CA ASN A 12 -3.83 -13.73 -1.82
C ASN A 12 -3.80 -13.47 -3.32
N VAL A 13 -2.76 -12.78 -3.79
CA VAL A 13 -2.62 -12.31 -5.18
C VAL A 13 -1.34 -12.86 -5.83
N PHE A 14 -0.29 -13.04 -5.04
CA PHE A 14 1.01 -13.48 -5.53
C PHE A 14 1.47 -14.77 -4.84
N THR A 15 2.08 -15.67 -5.61
CA THR A 15 2.69 -16.84 -5.03
C THR A 15 3.97 -16.50 -4.26
N PRO A 16 4.44 -17.35 -3.33
CA PRO A 16 5.72 -17.14 -2.66
C PRO A 16 6.90 -16.96 -3.62
N GLU A 17 6.91 -17.69 -4.73
CA GLU A 17 7.96 -17.61 -5.76
C GLU A 17 7.96 -16.24 -6.44
N GLN A 18 6.79 -15.72 -6.79
CA GLN A 18 6.64 -14.37 -7.35
C GLN A 18 7.10 -13.31 -6.35
N CYS A 19 6.67 -13.41 -5.08
CA CYS A 19 7.09 -12.48 -4.04
C CYS A 19 8.62 -12.47 -3.86
N ASN A 20 9.25 -13.63 -3.81
CA ASN A 20 10.70 -13.76 -3.68
C ASN A 20 11.43 -13.20 -4.91
N GLU A 21 10.91 -13.41 -6.11
CA GLU A 21 11.44 -12.81 -7.34
C GLU A 21 11.37 -11.27 -7.26
N TYR A 22 10.23 -10.73 -6.83
CA TYR A 22 10.05 -9.26 -6.70
C TYR A 22 11.02 -8.67 -5.67
N ILE A 23 11.16 -9.29 -4.49
CA ILE A 23 12.14 -8.87 -3.48
C ILE A 23 13.56 -8.90 -4.05
N SER A 24 13.94 -9.96 -4.77
CA SER A 24 15.26 -10.06 -5.40
C SER A 24 15.53 -8.92 -6.37
N LYS A 25 14.57 -8.59 -7.22
CA LYS A 25 14.67 -7.45 -8.16
C LYS A 25 14.74 -6.10 -7.42
N LEU A 26 13.96 -5.93 -6.36
CA LEU A 26 13.93 -4.72 -5.55
C LEU A 26 15.21 -4.49 -4.76
N ASN A 27 15.89 -5.56 -4.30
CA ASN A 27 17.17 -5.46 -3.60
C ASN A 27 18.30 -4.86 -4.46
N ASN A 28 18.15 -4.92 -5.78
CA ASN A 28 19.08 -4.30 -6.73
C ASN A 28 18.73 -2.83 -7.07
N LYS A 29 17.72 -2.24 -6.43
CA LYS A 29 17.30 -0.86 -6.67
C LYS A 29 17.84 0.10 -5.61
N LEU A 30 17.93 1.37 -5.98
CA LEU A 30 18.24 2.43 -5.04
C LEU A 30 17.00 2.72 -4.17
N TRP A 31 17.13 2.53 -2.88
CA TRP A 31 16.14 2.90 -1.89
C TRP A 31 16.39 4.31 -1.36
N LYS A 32 15.34 5.08 -1.17
CA LYS A 32 15.38 6.44 -0.63
C LYS A 32 14.53 6.50 0.63
N SER A 33 14.88 7.39 1.57
CA SER A 33 14.02 7.64 2.73
C SER A 33 12.64 8.11 2.28
N HIS A 34 11.61 7.66 2.97
CA HIS A 34 10.25 8.16 2.78
C HIS A 34 10.17 9.65 3.10
N THR A 35 9.27 10.36 2.44
CA THR A 35 9.06 11.80 2.65
C THR A 35 7.60 12.07 2.97
N TRP A 36 7.36 12.90 3.97
CA TRP A 36 6.04 13.44 4.29
C TRP A 36 5.90 14.84 3.70
N TYR A 37 4.69 15.13 3.22
CA TYR A 37 4.31 16.47 2.83
C TYR A 37 4.00 17.31 4.07
N GLU A 38 4.60 18.50 4.19
CA GLU A 38 4.30 19.41 5.28
C GLU A 38 2.96 20.11 5.04
N PRO A 39 1.95 19.91 5.94
CA PRO A 39 0.66 20.55 5.77
C PRO A 39 0.77 22.08 5.73
N GLY A 40 0.27 22.68 4.65
CA GLY A 40 0.27 24.14 4.47
C GLY A 40 1.56 24.72 3.89
N SER A 41 2.47 23.90 3.46
CA SER A 41 3.66 24.30 2.70
C SER A 41 3.87 23.40 1.48
N ASP A 42 4.67 23.85 0.50
CA ASP A 42 5.09 23.03 -0.65
C ASP A 42 6.37 22.23 -0.34
N LYS A 43 6.66 22.00 0.95
CA LYS A 43 7.88 21.33 1.39
C LYS A 43 7.63 19.88 1.75
N PHE A 44 8.59 19.04 1.39
CA PHE A 44 8.65 17.65 1.82
C PHE A 44 9.75 17.50 2.88
N HIS A 45 9.42 16.79 3.96
CA HIS A 45 10.41 16.38 4.96
C HIS A 45 10.82 14.95 4.73
N ASN A 46 12.14 14.71 4.67
CA ASN A 46 12.67 13.36 4.79
C ASN A 46 12.48 12.90 6.23
N VAL A 47 11.72 11.84 6.41
CA VAL A 47 11.53 11.19 7.71
C VAL A 47 12.19 9.82 7.61
N LYS A 48 12.95 9.45 8.63
CA LYS A 48 13.56 8.11 8.69
C LYS A 48 12.55 7.08 9.20
N ASP A 49 11.38 7.04 8.56
CA ASP A 49 10.32 6.09 8.95
C ASP A 49 10.57 4.73 8.32
N PHE A 50 10.89 4.74 7.04
CA PHE A 50 11.16 3.58 6.20
C PHE A 50 11.71 4.02 4.85
N SER A 51 12.12 3.05 4.03
CA SER A 51 12.67 3.31 2.70
C SER A 51 11.66 3.01 1.61
N VAL A 52 11.71 3.80 0.52
CA VAL A 52 10.85 3.65 -0.65
C VAL A 52 11.67 3.52 -1.93
N THR A 53 11.11 2.81 -2.91
CA THR A 53 11.62 2.77 -4.28
C THR A 53 10.49 2.61 -5.28
N TYR A 54 10.79 2.92 -6.53
CA TYR A 54 9.91 2.69 -7.68
C TYR A 54 10.66 1.84 -8.69
N ALA A 55 10.07 0.73 -9.11
CA ALA A 55 10.66 -0.25 -10.02
C ALA A 55 9.67 -0.61 -11.12
N GLY A 56 9.74 0.09 -12.24
CA GLY A 56 8.79 -0.09 -13.36
C GLY A 56 8.73 -1.53 -13.85
N GLU A 57 9.88 -2.24 -13.89
CA GLU A 57 9.91 -3.65 -14.31
C GLU A 57 9.11 -4.57 -13.36
N VAL A 58 9.18 -4.35 -12.04
CA VAL A 58 8.39 -5.13 -11.07
C VAL A 58 6.92 -4.76 -11.17
N GLN A 59 6.61 -3.47 -11.33
CA GLN A 59 5.24 -2.99 -11.56
C GLN A 59 4.60 -3.65 -12.79
N GLU A 60 5.30 -3.76 -13.90
CA GLU A 60 4.77 -4.40 -15.12
C GLU A 60 4.51 -5.91 -14.91
N LEU A 61 5.36 -6.60 -14.14
CA LEU A 61 5.13 -7.99 -13.79
C LEU A 61 3.89 -8.19 -12.89
N MET A 62 3.64 -7.24 -11.99
CA MET A 62 2.49 -7.28 -11.06
C MET A 62 1.16 -6.90 -11.73
N LYS A 63 1.21 -6.08 -12.78
CA LYS A 63 0.05 -5.43 -13.39
C LYS A 63 -1.11 -6.36 -13.72
N PRO A 64 -0.93 -7.52 -14.37
CA PRO A 64 -2.06 -8.41 -14.68
C PRO A 64 -2.81 -8.88 -13.42
N SER A 65 -2.07 -9.29 -12.39
CA SER A 65 -2.67 -9.74 -11.12
C SER A 65 -3.37 -8.62 -10.36
N VAL A 66 -2.79 -7.40 -10.38
CA VAL A 66 -3.40 -6.22 -9.77
C VAL A 66 -4.69 -5.85 -10.49
N MET A 67 -4.75 -5.90 -11.82
CA MET A 67 -5.98 -5.62 -12.56
C MET A 67 -7.07 -6.63 -12.25
N THR A 68 -6.74 -7.92 -12.16
CA THR A 68 -7.69 -8.95 -11.72
C THR A 68 -8.19 -8.68 -10.29
N LEU A 69 -7.32 -8.23 -9.39
CA LEU A 69 -7.69 -7.85 -8.02
C LEU A 69 -8.69 -6.69 -8.01
N VAL A 70 -8.48 -5.66 -8.83
CA VAL A 70 -9.39 -4.52 -8.97
C VAL A 70 -10.79 -4.98 -9.37
N GLU A 71 -10.88 -5.80 -10.40
CA GLU A 71 -12.16 -6.37 -10.83
C GLU A 71 -12.83 -7.16 -9.71
N LYS A 72 -12.07 -8.05 -9.06
CA LYS A 72 -12.57 -8.86 -7.94
C LYS A 72 -13.12 -8.00 -6.80
N TYR A 73 -12.44 -6.90 -6.46
CA TYR A 73 -12.91 -5.98 -5.42
C TYR A 73 -14.28 -5.40 -5.77
N TYR A 74 -14.41 -4.85 -6.96
CA TYR A 74 -15.68 -4.25 -7.40
C TYR A 74 -16.80 -5.29 -7.48
N ASP A 75 -16.54 -6.45 -8.07
CA ASP A 75 -17.56 -7.51 -8.16
C ASP A 75 -18.05 -8.00 -6.79
N THR A 76 -17.19 -7.95 -5.77
CA THR A 76 -17.49 -8.45 -4.42
C THR A 76 -18.09 -7.37 -3.52
N ILE A 77 -17.49 -6.17 -3.51
CA ILE A 77 -17.79 -5.14 -2.50
C ILE A 77 -18.68 -4.04 -3.06
N ASN A 78 -18.53 -3.67 -4.32
CA ASN A 78 -19.26 -2.56 -4.93
C ASN A 78 -19.70 -2.89 -6.37
N PRO A 79 -20.55 -3.91 -6.58
CA PRO A 79 -20.89 -4.38 -7.93
C PRO A 79 -21.65 -3.36 -8.78
N HIS A 80 -22.24 -2.33 -8.15
CA HIS A 80 -23.04 -1.30 -8.83
C HIS A 80 -22.33 0.05 -8.96
N GLY A 81 -21.11 0.17 -8.41
CA GLY A 81 -20.33 1.40 -8.49
C GLY A 81 -19.50 1.51 -9.75
N ASP A 82 -19.23 2.75 -10.16
CA ASP A 82 -18.26 3.02 -11.22
C ASP A 82 -16.87 2.54 -10.79
N ARG A 83 -16.17 1.88 -11.71
CA ARG A 83 -14.83 1.34 -11.47
C ARG A 83 -13.79 2.43 -11.60
N THR A 84 -12.77 2.38 -10.77
CA THR A 84 -11.60 3.26 -10.93
C THR A 84 -10.85 2.89 -12.20
N VAL A 85 -10.43 3.90 -12.94
CA VAL A 85 -9.74 3.75 -14.24
C VAL A 85 -8.33 4.32 -14.26
N ASN A 86 -8.00 5.12 -13.24
CA ASN A 86 -6.69 5.73 -13.09
C ASN A 86 -5.94 5.09 -11.91
N PHE A 87 -4.64 4.92 -12.07
CA PHE A 87 -3.78 4.29 -11.07
C PHE A 87 -2.51 5.10 -10.86
N SER A 88 -2.06 5.18 -9.61
CA SER A 88 -0.73 5.67 -9.30
C SER A 88 0.35 4.70 -9.85
N GLY A 89 1.60 5.11 -9.82
CA GLY A 89 2.70 4.14 -9.85
C GLY A 89 2.72 3.32 -8.56
N VAL A 90 3.20 2.08 -8.64
CA VAL A 90 3.43 1.24 -7.46
C VAL A 90 4.62 1.80 -6.69
N ARG A 91 4.40 2.13 -5.42
CA ARG A 91 5.47 2.47 -4.47
C ARG A 91 5.82 1.23 -3.66
N PHE A 92 7.07 0.81 -3.73
CA PHE A 92 7.59 -0.28 -2.92
C PHE A 92 8.18 0.27 -1.63
N ASN A 93 7.89 -0.37 -0.52
CA ASN A 93 8.29 0.03 0.83
C ASN A 93 9.16 -1.07 1.46
N LYS A 94 10.23 -0.67 2.13
CA LYS A 94 11.09 -1.53 2.93
C LYS A 94 11.20 -0.96 4.32
N TYR A 95 10.84 -1.78 5.32
CA TYR A 95 10.95 -1.45 6.74
C TYR A 95 12.01 -2.34 7.36
N GLN A 96 13.01 -1.74 7.95
CA GLN A 96 14.05 -2.40 8.75
C GLN A 96 13.66 -2.38 10.25
N GLU A 97 14.44 -3.04 11.09
CA GLU A 97 14.22 -3.03 12.54
C GLU A 97 14.17 -1.59 13.08
N GLY A 98 13.17 -1.31 13.90
CA GLY A 98 12.86 0.01 14.43
C GLY A 98 12.04 0.91 13.52
N GLU A 99 11.85 0.56 12.24
CA GLU A 99 11.10 1.37 11.28
C GLU A 99 9.59 1.06 11.34
N SER A 100 8.78 2.08 11.07
CA SER A 100 7.31 2.04 11.15
C SER A 100 6.72 3.12 10.26
N ILE A 101 5.40 3.16 10.10
CA ILE A 101 4.68 4.33 9.62
C ILE A 101 3.56 4.66 10.60
N HIS A 102 3.55 5.90 11.08
CA HIS A 102 2.54 6.35 12.05
C HIS A 102 1.13 6.36 11.44
N LYS A 103 0.13 6.39 12.31
CA LYS A 103 -1.28 6.43 11.93
C LYS A 103 -1.57 7.62 11.02
N HIS A 104 -2.13 7.36 9.85
CA HIS A 104 -2.49 8.33 8.84
C HIS A 104 -3.69 7.84 8.02
N VAL A 105 -4.11 8.67 7.10
CA VAL A 105 -5.10 8.35 6.06
C VAL A 105 -4.51 8.70 4.70
N ASP A 106 -4.91 7.96 3.67
CA ASP A 106 -4.44 8.19 2.30
C ASP A 106 -5.18 9.31 1.57
N HIS A 107 -6.11 9.96 2.25
CA HIS A 107 -6.84 11.09 1.70
C HIS A 107 -5.92 12.29 1.54
N ILE A 108 -5.49 12.57 0.31
CA ILE A 108 -4.53 13.62 -0.03
C ILE A 108 -5.25 14.95 -0.24
N ARG A 109 -4.68 16.05 0.25
CA ARG A 109 -5.30 17.37 0.21
C ARG A 109 -5.32 18.03 -1.17
N SER A 110 -4.30 17.82 -1.97
CA SER A 110 -4.11 18.50 -3.25
C SER A 110 -4.37 17.55 -4.41
N LEU A 111 -5.62 17.45 -4.79
CA LEU A 111 -6.10 16.46 -5.74
C LEU A 111 -6.16 16.97 -7.15
N PHE A 112 -6.02 18.28 -7.32
CA PHE A 112 -6.27 18.95 -8.58
C PHE A 112 -5.03 19.63 -9.16
N ASP A 113 -3.92 19.63 -8.44
CA ASP A 113 -2.63 20.14 -8.87
C ASP A 113 -1.66 18.99 -9.19
N GLY A 114 -0.78 19.20 -10.16
CA GLY A 114 0.19 18.22 -10.62
C GLY A 114 -0.22 17.49 -11.90
N THR A 115 0.63 16.56 -12.32
CA THR A 115 0.47 15.79 -13.56
C THR A 115 -0.59 14.70 -13.49
N LYS A 116 -0.86 14.20 -12.27
CA LYS A 116 -1.93 13.22 -12.01
C LYS A 116 -2.97 13.87 -11.11
N LYS A 117 -4.16 14.08 -11.66
CA LYS A 117 -5.28 14.69 -10.98
C LYS A 117 -6.27 13.60 -10.58
N GLY A 118 -6.71 13.60 -9.35
CA GLY A 118 -7.74 12.69 -8.85
C GLY A 118 -7.64 12.47 -7.36
N ILE A 119 -8.77 12.10 -6.77
CA ILE A 119 -8.86 11.71 -5.36
C ILE A 119 -8.71 10.21 -5.29
N PRO A 120 -7.74 9.66 -4.53
CA PRO A 120 -7.71 8.22 -4.30
C PRO A 120 -9.05 7.74 -3.75
N ILE A 121 -9.64 6.75 -4.41
CA ILE A 121 -10.88 6.08 -3.99
C ILE A 121 -10.53 4.80 -3.25
N LEU A 122 -9.56 4.04 -3.77
CA LEU A 122 -9.09 2.80 -3.18
C LEU A 122 -7.59 2.82 -2.92
N SER A 123 -7.21 2.28 -1.79
CA SER A 123 -5.84 1.97 -1.39
C SER A 123 -5.63 0.46 -1.46
N TYR A 124 -4.51 0.06 -2.05
CA TYR A 124 -4.05 -1.34 -2.15
C TYR A 124 -2.73 -1.44 -1.42
N VAL A 125 -2.66 -2.28 -0.41
CA VAL A 125 -1.43 -2.55 0.34
C VAL A 125 -1.15 -4.04 0.29
N GLY A 126 -0.03 -4.43 -0.29
CA GLY A 126 0.38 -5.82 -0.37
C GLY A 126 1.68 -6.09 0.36
N VAL A 127 1.86 -7.32 0.83
CA VAL A 127 3.07 -7.78 1.50
C VAL A 127 3.77 -8.86 0.68
N PHE A 128 5.09 -8.75 0.57
CA PHE A 128 5.90 -9.72 -0.20
C PHE A 128 6.55 -10.77 0.69
N ASN A 129 6.58 -10.58 2.00
CA ASN A 129 7.11 -11.54 2.96
C ASN A 129 6.37 -11.46 4.28
N ASP A 130 6.52 -12.49 5.09
CA ASP A 130 5.97 -12.60 6.45
C ASP A 130 6.98 -13.22 7.44
N ASP A 131 8.26 -13.27 7.04
CA ASP A 131 9.40 -13.78 7.82
C ASP A 131 10.07 -12.70 8.68
N TYR A 132 9.27 -11.77 9.24
CA TYR A 132 9.68 -10.71 10.15
C TYR A 132 8.80 -10.72 11.43
N GLU A 133 9.22 -10.00 12.48
CA GLU A 133 8.46 -9.81 13.71
C GLU A 133 8.08 -8.33 13.88
N GLY A 134 6.91 -8.04 14.47
CA GLY A 134 6.32 -6.69 14.47
C GLY A 134 5.86 -6.30 13.07
N GLY A 135 5.88 -5.01 12.73
CA GLY A 135 5.48 -4.52 11.41
C GLY A 135 4.01 -4.82 11.06
N ASP A 136 3.15 -4.94 12.07
CA ASP A 136 1.74 -5.23 11.89
C ASP A 136 1.02 -4.12 11.14
N PHE A 137 0.20 -4.47 10.16
CA PHE A 137 -0.68 -3.52 9.48
C PHE A 137 -1.96 -3.36 10.29
N MET A 138 -2.14 -2.16 10.84
CA MET A 138 -3.34 -1.79 11.59
C MET A 138 -4.28 -0.97 10.72
N LEU A 139 -5.55 -1.32 10.64
CA LEU A 139 -6.58 -0.59 9.91
C LEU A 139 -7.77 -0.34 10.82
N CYS A 140 -8.21 0.90 10.95
CA CYS A 140 -9.30 1.30 11.85
C CYS A 140 -9.09 0.87 13.31
N GLY A 141 -7.84 0.67 13.74
CA GLY A 141 -7.47 0.21 15.08
C GLY A 141 -7.41 -1.30 15.25
N GLU A 142 -7.73 -2.07 14.22
CA GLU A 142 -7.66 -3.53 14.24
C GLU A 142 -6.41 -4.03 13.48
N LYS A 143 -5.80 -5.10 13.98
CA LYS A 143 -4.70 -5.78 13.29
C LYS A 143 -5.24 -6.59 12.12
N MET A 144 -4.70 -6.34 10.93
CA MET A 144 -4.99 -7.13 9.74
C MET A 144 -3.96 -8.24 9.59
N GLU A 145 -4.41 -9.48 9.62
CA GLU A 145 -3.53 -10.62 9.40
C GLU A 145 -3.23 -10.77 7.91
N LEU A 146 -2.00 -10.40 7.53
CA LEU A 146 -1.50 -10.47 6.16
C LEU A 146 -0.34 -11.48 6.08
N LYS A 147 -0.42 -12.39 5.12
CA LYS A 147 0.60 -13.38 4.79
C LYS A 147 1.31 -13.02 3.49
N GLN A 148 2.44 -13.64 3.24
CA GLN A 148 3.18 -13.46 1.99
C GLN A 148 2.27 -13.58 0.76
N GLY A 149 2.28 -12.56 -0.09
CA GLY A 149 1.46 -12.49 -1.30
C GLY A 149 0.04 -11.93 -1.11
N ASP A 150 -0.37 -11.66 0.14
CA ASP A 150 -1.67 -11.05 0.41
C ASP A 150 -1.68 -9.57 0.06
N VAL A 151 -2.86 -9.13 -0.36
CA VAL A 151 -3.18 -7.73 -0.60
C VAL A 151 -4.46 -7.38 0.14
N ILE A 152 -4.41 -6.29 0.89
CA ILE A 152 -5.58 -5.64 1.47
C ILE A 152 -5.99 -4.46 0.61
N VAL A 153 -7.28 -4.38 0.27
CA VAL A 153 -7.91 -3.29 -0.48
C VAL A 153 -8.95 -2.64 0.41
N PHE A 154 -8.91 -1.32 0.51
CA PHE A 154 -9.83 -0.55 1.33
C PHE A 154 -10.06 0.86 0.76
N PRO A 155 -11.18 1.54 1.11
CA PRO A 155 -11.41 2.93 0.70
C PRO A 155 -10.35 3.89 1.24
N SER A 156 -9.85 4.78 0.40
CA SER A 156 -8.79 5.75 0.74
C SER A 156 -9.28 6.95 1.55
N VAL A 157 -10.54 6.95 2.02
CA VAL A 157 -11.14 8.09 2.70
C VAL A 157 -10.71 8.19 4.18
N PHE A 158 -10.96 9.35 4.79
CA PHE A 158 -10.53 9.66 6.16
C PHE A 158 -11.03 8.70 7.26
N MET A 159 -12.05 7.90 6.97
CA MET A 159 -12.60 6.90 7.90
C MET A 159 -11.74 5.64 8.04
N TYR A 160 -10.71 5.48 7.21
CA TYR A 160 -9.81 4.33 7.20
C TYR A 160 -8.39 4.71 7.65
N PRO A 161 -8.22 5.19 8.91
CA PRO A 161 -6.89 5.43 9.46
C PRO A 161 -6.13 4.11 9.59
N HIS A 162 -4.86 4.14 9.18
CA HIS A 162 -4.02 2.95 9.22
C HIS A 162 -2.58 3.30 9.54
N GLU A 163 -1.83 2.29 9.98
CA GLU A 163 -0.42 2.38 10.36
C GLU A 163 0.28 1.04 10.15
N VAL A 164 1.59 1.06 10.12
CA VAL A 164 2.42 -0.14 10.30
C VAL A 164 3.20 0.03 11.58
N THR A 165 3.04 -0.90 12.52
CA THR A 165 3.79 -0.89 13.79
C THR A 165 5.27 -1.09 13.53
N SER A 166 6.10 -0.83 14.54
CA SER A 166 7.55 -1.01 14.38
C SER A 166 7.91 -2.46 14.07
N VAL A 167 8.76 -2.66 13.08
CA VAL A 167 9.41 -3.96 12.83
C VAL A 167 10.39 -4.20 13.97
N THR A 168 10.25 -5.32 14.67
CA THR A 168 11.10 -5.67 15.83
C THR A 168 12.23 -6.63 15.47
N LYS A 169 12.10 -7.35 14.36
CA LYS A 169 13.14 -8.24 13.83
C LYS A 169 12.95 -8.50 12.33
N GLY A 170 14.04 -8.52 11.59
CA GLY A 170 14.04 -8.81 10.16
C GLY A 170 13.72 -7.58 9.30
N THR A 171 13.21 -7.82 8.10
CA THR A 171 12.89 -6.76 7.13
C THR A 171 11.53 -7.04 6.51
N ARG A 172 10.63 -6.06 6.55
CA ARG A 172 9.31 -6.14 5.92
C ARG A 172 9.35 -5.47 4.55
N TYR A 173 8.97 -6.22 3.51
CA TYR A 173 8.77 -5.70 2.15
C TYR A 173 7.29 -5.63 1.82
N SER A 174 6.84 -4.46 1.38
CA SER A 174 5.45 -4.24 0.97
C SER A 174 5.38 -3.28 -0.20
N TRP A 175 4.19 -3.12 -0.73
CA TRP A 175 3.92 -2.16 -1.79
C TRP A 175 2.58 -1.48 -1.57
N VAL A 176 2.41 -0.31 -2.16
CA VAL A 176 1.17 0.45 -2.13
C VAL A 176 0.86 1.02 -3.50
N LEU A 177 -0.42 1.02 -3.84
CA LEU A 177 -1.00 1.57 -5.05
C LEU A 177 -2.30 2.28 -4.68
N TRP A 178 -2.63 3.33 -5.38
CA TRP A 178 -3.91 4.02 -5.28
C TRP A 178 -4.61 4.06 -6.63
N SER A 179 -5.96 4.02 -6.60
CA SER A 179 -6.78 4.18 -7.79
C SER A 179 -7.90 5.20 -7.56
N TRP A 180 -8.33 5.87 -8.67
CA TRP A 180 -9.40 6.87 -8.68
C TRP A 180 -10.17 6.91 -10.00
#